data_731df596a4e7d859ee7d44caeed35fc4
#
_entry.id   731df596a4e7d859ee7d44caeed35fc4
#
_cell.length_a   1.000
_cell.length_b   1.000
_cell.length_c   1.000
_cell.angle_alpha   90.00
_cell.angle_beta   90.00
_cell.angle_gamma   90.00
#
_symmetry.space_group_name_H-M   'P 1'
#
loop_
_entity.id
_entity.type
_entity.pdbx_description
1 polymer ?
#
loop_
_entity_poly.entity_id
_entity_poly.type
_entity_poly.pdbx_seq_one_letter_code
_entity_poly.pdbx_strand_id
1 'polypeptide(L)'
;VLVSGTNGKTTTTRMVASMLETLGLKVFTNPTGSNFVRGVVSALLTEVTLGGKLDADIAVLELDEAYAVHFVKQVKPRYALLLNVMRDQLDRFGEIDTTAKLLSHVAAATTGTVVLNREDPRIAALAAKAPAGTTVRYFGLADDLRHYFPSDDDMATTVSVEGVAGPLPSARTPLSPRSELRGASAGTAELPADVTLTAVGDHKATFQMDGQGYATDVKLEGVYNLYNAAAALAVVR
;
A
#
# COMPACT_ATOMS: atom_id res chain seq x y z
N VAL A 1 -3.97 7.95 11.52
CA VAL A 1 -3.46 7.11 10.41
C VAL A 1 -3.04 8.01 9.26
N LEU A 2 -1.84 7.80 8.72
CA LEU A 2 -1.38 8.44 7.48
C LEU A 2 -1.30 7.38 6.40
N VAL A 3 -1.98 7.59 5.26
CA VAL A 3 -1.97 6.70 4.10
C VAL A 3 -1.23 7.39 2.96
N SER A 4 -0.20 6.73 2.42
CA SER A 4 0.59 7.25 1.30
C SER A 4 1.09 6.11 0.38
N GLY A 5 1.55 6.46 -0.81
CA GLY A 5 2.01 5.56 -1.86
C GLY A 5 1.48 6.01 -3.22
N THR A 6 2.00 5.46 -4.31
CA THR A 6 1.66 5.92 -5.65
C THR A 6 0.18 5.70 -5.99
N ASN A 7 -0.33 4.49 -5.77
CA ASN A 7 -1.69 4.12 -6.13
C ASN A 7 -2.50 3.57 -4.94
N GLY A 8 -3.84 3.71 -5.03
CA GLY A 8 -4.79 3.14 -4.07
C GLY A 8 -5.05 3.99 -2.84
N LYS A 9 -4.38 5.13 -2.65
CA LYS A 9 -4.49 6.00 -1.47
C LYS A 9 -5.94 6.29 -1.08
N THR A 10 -6.71 6.88 -2.00
CA THR A 10 -8.09 7.34 -1.75
C THR A 10 -9.02 6.19 -1.38
N THR A 11 -8.96 5.10 -2.14
CA THR A 11 -9.79 3.92 -1.89
C THR A 11 -9.46 3.31 -0.54
N THR A 12 -8.17 3.13 -0.24
CA THR A 12 -7.72 2.53 1.03
C THR A 12 -8.06 3.42 2.22
N THR A 13 -7.90 4.74 2.09
CA THR A 13 -8.26 5.70 3.15
C THR A 13 -9.75 5.59 3.50
N ARG A 14 -10.62 5.50 2.48
CA ARG A 14 -12.07 5.31 2.70
C ARG A 14 -12.39 3.98 3.36
N MET A 15 -11.70 2.90 2.96
CA MET A 15 -11.88 1.59 3.60
C MET A 15 -11.49 1.63 5.07
N VAL A 16 -10.32 2.18 5.40
CA VAL A 16 -9.86 2.33 6.79
C VAL A 16 -10.85 3.15 7.59
N ALA A 17 -11.30 4.30 7.07
CA ALA A 17 -12.27 5.15 7.74
C ALA A 17 -13.58 4.41 8.02
N SER A 18 -14.15 3.76 7.00
CA SER A 18 -15.41 3.01 7.14
C SER A 18 -15.29 1.84 8.14
N MET A 19 -14.17 1.12 8.15
CA MET A 19 -13.92 0.05 9.13
C MET A 19 -13.87 0.61 10.56
N LEU A 20 -13.16 1.74 10.77
CA LEU A 20 -13.06 2.39 12.09
C LEU A 20 -14.41 2.95 12.54
N GLU A 21 -15.20 3.52 11.65
CA GLU A 21 -16.56 3.98 11.93
C GLU A 21 -17.48 2.82 12.33
N THR A 22 -17.34 1.66 11.67
CA THR A 22 -18.08 0.43 12.04
C THR A 22 -17.71 -0.06 13.44
N LEU A 23 -16.49 0.23 13.92
CA LEU A 23 -16.06 -0.02 15.29
C LEU A 23 -16.52 1.05 16.28
N GLY A 24 -17.29 2.03 15.84
CA GLY A 24 -17.88 3.08 16.69
C GLY A 24 -17.00 4.31 16.90
N LEU A 25 -15.89 4.45 16.14
CA LEU A 25 -15.02 5.62 16.24
C LEU A 25 -15.53 6.77 15.36
N LYS A 26 -15.37 7.99 15.83
CA LYS A 26 -15.55 9.20 15.01
C LYS A 26 -14.28 9.43 14.19
N VAL A 27 -14.39 9.35 12.88
CA VAL A 27 -13.23 9.44 11.98
C VAL A 27 -13.22 10.77 11.23
N PHE A 28 -12.09 11.47 11.29
CA PHE A 28 -11.83 12.63 10.44
C PHE A 28 -11.01 12.19 9.22
N THR A 29 -11.40 12.62 8.02
CA THR A 29 -10.64 12.40 6.78
C THR A 29 -10.51 13.69 5.99
N ASN A 30 -9.44 13.82 5.20
CA ASN A 30 -9.36 14.89 4.21
C ASN A 30 -10.17 14.52 2.95
N PRO A 31 -10.82 15.50 2.28
CA PRO A 31 -11.58 15.25 1.07
C PRO A 31 -10.73 14.65 -0.06
N THR A 32 -11.36 13.86 -0.92
CA THR A 32 -10.74 13.30 -2.12
C THR A 32 -10.08 14.39 -2.97
N GLY A 33 -8.83 14.17 -3.38
CA GLY A 33 -8.05 15.16 -4.15
C GLY A 33 -7.40 16.26 -3.31
N SER A 34 -7.66 16.31 -2.01
CA SER A 34 -7.03 17.25 -1.06
C SER A 34 -5.86 16.60 -0.32
N ASN A 35 -5.02 15.87 -1.05
CA ASN A 35 -3.88 15.09 -0.55
C ASN A 35 -2.63 15.93 -0.25
N PHE A 36 -2.76 17.25 -0.23
CA PHE A 36 -1.75 18.22 0.15
C PHE A 36 -1.97 18.73 1.58
N VAL A 37 -0.92 19.23 2.23
CA VAL A 37 -1.02 19.78 3.59
C VAL A 37 -2.09 20.87 3.69
N ARG A 38 -2.20 21.75 2.68
CA ARG A 38 -3.26 22.78 2.63
C ARG A 38 -4.65 22.19 2.59
N GLY A 39 -4.85 21.05 1.89
CA GLY A 39 -6.13 20.35 1.84
C GLY A 39 -6.54 19.80 3.20
N VAL A 40 -5.59 19.22 3.95
CA VAL A 40 -5.82 18.76 5.32
C VAL A 40 -6.19 19.93 6.24
N VAL A 41 -5.46 21.05 6.17
CA VAL A 41 -5.76 22.25 6.97
C VAL A 41 -7.13 22.82 6.61
N SER A 42 -7.47 22.91 5.32
CA SER A 42 -8.79 23.37 4.87
C SER A 42 -9.90 22.47 5.41
N ALA A 43 -9.75 21.15 5.35
CA ALA A 43 -10.71 20.21 5.90
C ALA A 43 -10.85 20.36 7.42
N LEU A 44 -9.74 20.51 8.14
CA LEU A 44 -9.77 20.77 9.58
C LEU A 44 -10.54 22.02 9.95
N LEU A 45 -10.34 23.12 9.18
CA LEU A 45 -11.03 24.40 9.43
C LEU A 45 -12.54 24.32 9.25
N THR A 46 -13.04 23.38 8.44
CA THR A 46 -14.50 23.17 8.29
C THR A 46 -15.14 22.34 9.39
N GLU A 47 -14.34 21.57 10.14
CA GLU A 47 -14.85 20.62 11.15
C GLU A 47 -14.49 21.00 12.59
N VAL A 48 -13.51 21.88 12.79
CA VAL A 48 -13.19 22.34 14.13
C VAL A 48 -14.24 23.32 14.66
N THR A 49 -14.52 23.22 15.94
CA THR A 49 -15.38 24.19 16.65
C THR A 49 -14.70 25.55 16.72
N LEU A 50 -15.46 26.61 17.04
CA LEU A 50 -14.91 27.96 17.29
C LEU A 50 -13.81 27.98 18.36
N GLY A 51 -13.81 27.01 19.28
CA GLY A 51 -12.75 26.81 20.27
C GLY A 51 -11.55 26.01 19.77
N GLY A 52 -11.47 25.69 18.48
CA GLY A 52 -10.35 24.93 17.88
C GLY A 52 -10.34 23.44 18.21
N LYS A 53 -11.45 22.88 18.68
CA LYS A 53 -11.56 21.45 19.02
C LYS A 53 -12.15 20.67 17.84
N LEU A 54 -11.47 19.59 17.43
CA LEU A 54 -11.98 18.61 16.48
C LEU A 54 -12.76 17.52 17.23
N ASP A 55 -14.00 17.24 16.81
CA ASP A 55 -14.82 16.16 17.36
C ASP A 55 -14.56 14.86 16.59
N ALA A 56 -13.37 14.31 16.74
CA ALA A 56 -12.97 13.04 16.16
C ALA A 56 -12.07 12.26 17.14
N ASP A 57 -12.22 10.94 17.14
CA ASP A 57 -11.39 10.03 17.93
C ASP A 57 -10.08 9.73 17.18
N ILE A 58 -10.14 9.70 15.85
CA ILE A 58 -9.01 9.38 14.99
C ILE A 58 -9.08 10.14 13.65
N ALA A 59 -7.91 10.55 13.16
CA ALA A 59 -7.77 11.08 11.82
C ALA A 59 -7.17 10.01 10.89
N VAL A 60 -7.77 9.81 9.71
CA VAL A 60 -7.24 8.98 8.62
C VAL A 60 -6.99 9.90 7.43
N LEU A 61 -5.72 10.19 7.16
CA LEU A 61 -5.30 11.19 6.20
C LEU A 61 -4.62 10.57 4.99
N GLU A 62 -5.10 10.91 3.81
CA GLU A 62 -4.44 10.63 2.54
C GLU A 62 -3.46 11.75 2.22
N LEU A 63 -2.19 11.41 2.03
CA LEU A 63 -1.18 12.39 1.60
C LEU A 63 -0.36 11.85 0.42
N ASP A 64 -0.10 12.73 -0.53
CA ASP A 64 0.91 12.54 -1.55
C ASP A 64 2.30 12.41 -0.92
N GLU A 65 3.20 11.65 -1.53
CA GLU A 65 4.48 11.24 -0.95
C GLU A 65 5.36 12.44 -0.59
N ALA A 66 5.43 13.44 -1.45
CA ALA A 66 6.23 14.65 -1.21
C ALA A 66 5.65 15.49 -0.06
N TYR A 67 4.32 15.58 0.00
CA TYR A 67 3.64 16.34 1.06
C TYR A 67 3.62 15.59 2.39
N ALA A 68 3.58 14.26 2.36
CA ALA A 68 3.72 13.44 3.56
C ALA A 68 5.03 13.73 4.31
N VAL A 69 6.14 13.95 3.59
CA VAL A 69 7.43 14.35 4.20
C VAL A 69 7.32 15.67 4.95
N HIS A 70 6.63 16.67 4.38
CA HIS A 70 6.42 17.94 5.07
C HIS A 70 5.50 17.81 6.28
N PHE A 71 4.46 16.99 6.15
CA PHE A 71 3.49 16.75 7.22
C PHE A 71 4.15 16.08 8.43
N VAL A 72 4.95 15.02 8.23
CA VAL A 72 5.56 14.27 9.34
C VAL A 72 6.64 15.02 10.10
N LYS A 73 7.15 16.14 9.55
CA LYS A 73 8.03 17.06 10.28
C LYS A 73 7.28 17.82 11.38
N GLN A 74 5.98 18.03 11.19
CA GLN A 74 5.12 18.78 12.12
C GLN A 74 4.29 17.84 13.02
N VAL A 75 3.76 16.77 12.43
CA VAL A 75 2.87 15.83 13.11
C VAL A 75 3.37 14.41 12.89
N LYS A 76 3.85 13.76 13.94
CA LYS A 76 4.28 12.37 13.87
C LYS A 76 3.07 11.45 13.89
N PRO A 77 2.83 10.65 12.84
CA PRO A 77 1.70 9.74 12.83
C PRO A 77 1.90 8.61 13.84
N ARG A 78 0.83 8.20 14.51
CA ARG A 78 0.85 6.99 15.32
C ARG A 78 0.81 5.74 14.45
N TYR A 79 0.05 5.80 13.35
CA TYR A 79 -0.07 4.72 12.38
C TYR A 79 0.24 5.24 10.98
N ALA A 80 1.03 4.51 10.21
CA ALA A 80 1.27 4.78 8.80
C ALA A 80 0.98 3.54 7.96
N LEU A 81 0.33 3.73 6.81
CA LEU A 81 0.11 2.72 5.79
C LEU A 81 0.82 3.16 4.51
N LEU A 82 1.81 2.39 4.08
CA LEU A 82 2.59 2.63 2.88
C LEU A 82 2.24 1.56 1.84
N LEU A 83 1.56 1.99 0.76
CA LEU A 83 0.89 1.07 -0.15
C LEU A 83 1.83 0.49 -1.21
N ASN A 84 2.45 1.34 -2.01
CA ASN A 84 3.27 0.92 -3.14
C ASN A 84 4.09 2.08 -3.67
N VAL A 85 5.12 1.72 -4.45
CA VAL A 85 5.87 2.63 -5.30
C VAL A 85 5.80 2.10 -6.72
N MET A 86 5.08 2.79 -7.60
CA MET A 86 4.89 2.40 -8.99
C MET A 86 5.38 3.50 -9.92
N ARG A 87 5.78 3.14 -11.14
CA ARG A 87 6.11 4.12 -12.18
C ARG A 87 4.87 4.86 -12.63
N ASP A 88 4.99 6.16 -12.73
CA ASP A 88 4.01 6.93 -13.49
C ASP A 88 4.33 6.80 -14.99
N GLN A 89 3.33 6.90 -15.87
CA GLN A 89 3.48 6.75 -17.34
C GLN A 89 4.45 7.74 -17.99
N LEU A 90 4.87 8.76 -17.24
CA LEU A 90 5.80 9.83 -17.66
C LEU A 90 7.21 9.66 -17.06
N ASP A 91 7.57 8.48 -16.63
CA ASP A 91 8.71 8.17 -15.78
C ASP A 91 10.06 8.71 -16.31
N ARG A 92 10.75 9.39 -15.40
CA ARG A 92 12.17 9.71 -15.49
C ARG A 92 12.96 8.73 -14.65
N PHE A 93 14.07 8.23 -15.17
CA PHE A 93 14.99 7.35 -14.47
C PHE A 93 15.26 7.83 -13.03
N GLY A 94 14.98 6.97 -12.02
CA GLY A 94 15.21 7.26 -10.61
C GLY A 94 14.03 7.82 -9.82
N GLU A 95 12.84 7.99 -10.42
CA GLU A 95 11.65 8.50 -9.74
C GLU A 95 11.15 7.53 -8.66
N ILE A 96 11.15 6.25 -8.95
CA ILE A 96 10.73 5.18 -8.01
C ILE A 96 11.56 5.20 -6.73
N ASP A 97 12.89 5.26 -6.85
CA ASP A 97 13.78 5.26 -5.70
C ASP A 97 13.66 6.58 -4.91
N THR A 98 13.37 7.68 -5.61
CA THR A 98 13.07 8.96 -4.97
C THR A 98 11.77 8.87 -4.18
N THR A 99 10.71 8.29 -4.74
CA THR A 99 9.43 8.08 -4.07
C THR A 99 9.57 7.16 -2.85
N ALA A 100 10.30 6.05 -2.99
CA ALA A 100 10.61 5.17 -1.87
C ALA A 100 11.37 5.92 -0.76
N LYS A 101 12.32 6.78 -1.12
CA LYS A 101 13.05 7.63 -0.18
C LYS A 101 12.11 8.63 0.54
N LEU A 102 11.16 9.24 -0.16
CA LEU A 102 10.16 10.11 0.47
C LEU A 102 9.33 9.31 1.50
N LEU A 103 8.82 8.14 1.12
CA LEU A 103 8.05 7.28 2.03
C LEU A 103 8.88 6.78 3.22
N SER A 104 10.20 6.63 3.08
CA SER A 104 11.07 6.27 4.19
C SER A 104 11.03 7.28 5.34
N HIS A 105 10.82 8.58 5.06
CA HIS A 105 10.66 9.60 6.09
C HIS A 105 9.35 9.42 6.86
N VAL A 106 8.29 8.93 6.21
CA VAL A 106 7.02 8.62 6.89
C VAL A 106 7.21 7.44 7.82
N ALA A 107 7.84 6.35 7.35
CA ALA A 107 8.15 5.19 8.18
C ALA A 107 8.99 5.61 9.41
N ALA A 108 10.05 6.40 9.21
CA ALA A 108 10.94 6.88 10.27
C ALA A 108 10.27 7.82 11.29
N ALA A 109 9.20 8.51 10.89
CA ALA A 109 8.46 9.43 11.78
C ALA A 109 7.31 8.75 12.54
N THR A 110 6.93 7.52 12.17
CA THR A 110 5.80 6.81 12.77
C THR A 110 6.15 6.29 14.16
N THR A 111 5.23 6.49 15.11
CA THR A 111 5.51 6.22 16.53
C THR A 111 4.86 4.95 17.09
N GLY A 112 3.87 4.38 16.41
CA GLY A 112 3.14 3.19 16.86
C GLY A 112 3.29 2.02 15.90
N THR A 113 2.59 2.04 14.76
CA THR A 113 2.61 0.93 13.80
C THR A 113 2.83 1.43 12.38
N VAL A 114 3.78 0.81 11.67
CA VAL A 114 3.96 0.97 10.22
C VAL A 114 3.42 -0.27 9.52
N VAL A 115 2.50 -0.08 8.59
CA VAL A 115 1.93 -1.14 7.75
C VAL A 115 2.51 -1.03 6.35
N LEU A 116 3.12 -2.10 5.87
CA LEU A 116 3.93 -2.14 4.65
C LEU A 116 3.42 -3.21 3.68
N ASN A 117 3.49 -2.90 2.40
CA ASN A 117 3.24 -3.87 1.34
C ASN A 117 4.41 -4.86 1.24
N ARG A 118 4.15 -6.14 1.51
CA ARG A 118 5.15 -7.20 1.40
C ARG A 118 5.58 -7.44 -0.06
N GLU A 119 4.65 -7.30 -1.00
CA GLU A 119 4.89 -7.60 -2.41
C GLU A 119 5.67 -6.51 -3.15
N ASP A 120 5.81 -5.32 -2.56
CA ASP A 120 6.68 -4.26 -3.06
C ASP A 120 8.01 -4.27 -2.28
N PRO A 121 9.13 -4.69 -2.90
CA PRO A 121 10.42 -4.81 -2.20
C PRO A 121 10.92 -3.49 -1.62
N ARG A 122 10.62 -2.36 -2.28
CA ARG A 122 11.03 -1.03 -1.82
C ARG A 122 10.24 -0.63 -0.57
N ILE A 123 8.93 -0.90 -0.57
CA ILE A 123 8.08 -0.65 0.60
C ILE A 123 8.43 -1.60 1.73
N ALA A 124 8.59 -2.90 1.47
CA ALA A 124 8.96 -3.87 2.48
C ALA A 124 10.29 -3.52 3.18
N ALA A 125 11.28 -3.03 2.43
CA ALA A 125 12.57 -2.59 2.97
C ALA A 125 12.46 -1.39 3.92
N LEU A 126 11.36 -0.62 3.90
CA LEU A 126 11.14 0.51 4.80
C LEU A 126 10.96 0.09 6.27
N ALA A 127 10.75 -1.18 6.55
CA ALA A 127 10.78 -1.74 7.91
C ALA A 127 12.06 -1.36 8.66
N ALA A 128 13.20 -1.36 7.97
CA ALA A 128 14.49 -0.96 8.54
C ALA A 128 14.58 0.54 8.92
N LYS A 129 13.62 1.35 8.50
CA LYS A 129 13.54 2.79 8.83
C LYS A 129 12.60 3.08 10.00
N ALA A 130 11.75 2.12 10.37
CA ALA A 130 10.86 2.27 11.52
C ALA A 130 11.68 2.44 12.82
N PRO A 131 11.32 3.38 13.69
CA PRO A 131 12.00 3.58 14.97
C PRO A 131 11.95 2.34 15.86
N ALA A 132 12.93 2.18 16.72
CA ALA A 132 12.91 1.13 17.74
C ALA A 132 11.63 1.26 18.60
N GLY A 133 10.94 0.14 18.82
CA GLY A 133 9.66 0.10 19.53
C GLY A 133 8.42 0.34 18.65
N THR A 134 8.59 0.70 17.37
CA THR A 134 7.49 0.75 16.41
C THR A 134 7.17 -0.66 15.93
N THR A 135 5.88 -1.01 15.93
CA THR A 135 5.42 -2.28 15.35
C THR A 135 5.44 -2.19 13.83
N VAL A 136 6.00 -3.18 13.17
CA VAL A 136 5.91 -3.34 11.72
C VAL A 136 4.94 -4.45 11.41
N ARG A 137 3.98 -4.18 10.53
CA ARG A 137 3.02 -5.15 9.98
C ARG A 137 3.13 -5.19 8.47
N TYR A 138 2.85 -6.35 7.91
CA TYR A 138 2.82 -6.55 6.47
C TYR A 138 1.44 -6.99 6.01
N PHE A 139 0.99 -6.44 4.88
CA PHE A 139 -0.07 -7.03 4.09
C PHE A 139 0.51 -7.64 2.81
N GLY A 140 -0.10 -8.71 2.32
CA GLY A 140 0.45 -9.45 1.19
C GLY A 140 -0.60 -10.29 0.46
N LEU A 141 -0.14 -11.05 -0.52
CA LEU A 141 -0.89 -11.96 -1.37
C LEU A 141 -0.45 -13.40 -1.11
N ALA A 142 -1.34 -14.36 -1.29
CA ALA A 142 -0.95 -15.74 -1.49
C ALA A 142 -0.21 -15.88 -2.84
N ASP A 143 0.69 -16.86 -2.93
CA ASP A 143 1.59 -17.01 -4.09
C ASP A 143 0.84 -17.23 -5.41
N ASP A 144 -0.28 -17.92 -5.37
CA ASP A 144 -1.16 -18.17 -6.51
C ASP A 144 -1.91 -16.93 -7.00
N LEU A 145 -1.98 -15.87 -6.20
CA LEU A 145 -2.62 -14.62 -6.59
C LEU A 145 -1.65 -13.58 -7.19
N ARG A 146 -0.34 -13.77 -7.05
CA ARG A 146 0.65 -12.78 -7.50
C ARG A 146 0.56 -12.44 -8.99
N HIS A 147 0.20 -13.40 -9.83
CA HIS A 147 0.07 -13.17 -11.27
C HIS A 147 -1.07 -12.20 -11.65
N TYR A 148 -2.05 -11.99 -10.75
CA TYR A 148 -3.10 -10.97 -10.95
C TYR A 148 -2.66 -9.56 -10.55
N PHE A 149 -1.53 -9.44 -9.84
CA PHE A 149 -1.03 -8.18 -9.27
C PHE A 149 0.46 -8.02 -9.64
N PRO A 150 0.79 -7.84 -10.93
CA PRO A 150 2.18 -7.68 -11.33
C PRO A 150 2.81 -6.49 -10.61
N SER A 151 4.01 -6.69 -10.10
CA SER A 151 4.82 -5.61 -9.56
C SER A 151 5.40 -4.76 -10.69
N ASP A 152 5.89 -3.58 -10.36
CA ASP A 152 6.54 -2.70 -11.33
C ASP A 152 7.80 -3.35 -11.96
N ASP A 153 8.50 -4.16 -11.18
CA ASP A 153 9.67 -4.92 -11.65
C ASP A 153 9.26 -6.04 -12.62
N ASP A 154 8.08 -6.66 -12.44
CA ASP A 154 7.54 -7.66 -13.38
C ASP A 154 7.17 -7.01 -14.72
N MET A 155 6.60 -5.81 -14.70
CA MET A 155 6.27 -5.05 -15.90
C MET A 155 7.51 -4.57 -16.66
N ALA A 156 8.56 -4.15 -15.95
CA ALA A 156 9.81 -3.71 -16.55
C ALA A 156 10.53 -4.83 -17.32
N THR A 157 10.48 -6.06 -16.82
CA THR A 157 11.07 -7.24 -17.51
C THR A 157 10.31 -7.62 -18.77
N THR A 158 8.99 -7.41 -18.82
CA THR A 158 8.15 -7.72 -19.98
C THR A 158 8.41 -6.74 -21.13
N VAL A 159 8.58 -5.45 -20.85
CA VAL A 159 8.88 -4.42 -21.88
C VAL A 159 10.27 -4.60 -22.49
N SER A 160 11.23 -5.11 -21.72
CA SER A 160 12.60 -5.35 -22.24
C SER A 160 12.67 -6.50 -23.25
N VAL A 161 11.70 -7.41 -23.26
CA VAL A 161 11.64 -8.54 -24.20
C VAL A 161 10.98 -8.16 -25.53
N GLU A 162 10.08 -7.19 -25.55
CA GLU A 162 9.40 -6.74 -26.79
C GLU A 162 10.25 -5.82 -27.67
N GLY A 163 11.38 -5.32 -27.18
CA GLY A 163 12.28 -4.43 -27.92
C GLY A 163 13.25 -5.13 -28.89
N VAL A 164 13.28 -6.46 -28.96
CA VAL A 164 14.13 -7.23 -29.89
C VAL A 164 13.27 -7.81 -31.01
N ALA A 165 13.10 -7.04 -32.08
CA ALA A 165 12.52 -7.51 -33.33
C ALA A 165 13.47 -8.52 -34.00
N GLY A 166 13.32 -9.80 -33.65
CA GLY A 166 13.88 -10.93 -34.37
C GLY A 166 12.75 -11.83 -34.87
N PRO A 167 12.91 -12.56 -36.00
CA PRO A 167 11.85 -13.38 -36.57
C PRO A 167 11.43 -14.48 -35.61
N LEU A 168 10.10 -14.64 -35.44
CA LEU A 168 9.44 -15.66 -34.62
C LEU A 168 9.98 -17.07 -34.94
N PRO A 169 10.51 -17.83 -33.97
CA PRO A 169 10.77 -19.25 -34.20
C PRO A 169 9.45 -20.00 -34.19
N SER A 170 9.26 -20.84 -35.23
CA SER A 170 8.14 -21.74 -35.36
C SER A 170 8.02 -22.70 -34.18
N ALA A 171 6.78 -23.01 -33.82
CA ALA A 171 6.35 -23.84 -32.73
C ALA A 171 7.15 -25.15 -32.52
N ARG A 172 7.23 -25.53 -31.24
CA ARG A 172 7.63 -26.80 -30.63
C ARG A 172 9.08 -26.93 -30.16
N THR A 173 9.31 -26.44 -28.97
CA THR A 173 10.23 -27.07 -27.99
C THR A 173 9.70 -26.85 -26.57
N PRO A 174 9.63 -27.89 -25.71
CA PRO A 174 9.19 -27.72 -24.33
C PRO A 174 10.22 -26.89 -23.56
N LEU A 175 9.79 -25.84 -22.93
CA LEU A 175 10.63 -24.99 -22.07
C LEU A 175 11.10 -25.80 -20.86
N SER A 176 12.40 -25.95 -20.76
CA SER A 176 13.11 -26.39 -19.56
C SER A 176 12.81 -25.47 -18.36
N PRO A 177 12.76 -25.97 -17.11
CA PRO A 177 12.35 -25.17 -15.97
C PRO A 177 13.34 -24.02 -15.74
N ARG A 178 12.80 -22.82 -15.67
CA ARG A 178 13.51 -21.57 -15.33
C ARG A 178 14.08 -21.65 -13.92
N SER A 179 15.37 -21.91 -13.79
CA SER A 179 16.06 -21.91 -12.48
C SER A 179 17.10 -20.78 -12.30
N GLU A 180 17.24 -19.83 -13.24
CA GLU A 180 18.39 -18.90 -13.15
C GLU A 180 18.10 -17.40 -13.24
N LEU A 181 16.84 -16.95 -13.13
CA LEU A 181 16.51 -15.51 -13.02
C LEU A 181 15.73 -15.17 -11.72
N ARG A 182 16.13 -15.79 -10.62
CA ARG A 182 15.65 -15.48 -9.28
C ARG A 182 16.61 -14.54 -8.53
N GLY A 183 16.85 -13.33 -9.05
CA GLY A 183 17.84 -12.44 -8.45
C GLY A 183 17.30 -11.34 -7.52
N ALA A 184 16.04 -10.96 -7.58
CA ALA A 184 15.55 -9.81 -6.81
C ALA A 184 14.20 -10.00 -6.07
N SER A 185 13.35 -10.93 -6.48
CA SER A 185 12.04 -11.14 -5.80
C SER A 185 12.06 -12.19 -4.70
N ALA A 186 13.15 -12.95 -4.55
CA ALA A 186 13.24 -14.05 -3.58
C ALA A 186 13.26 -13.61 -2.11
N GLY A 187 13.58 -12.35 -1.82
CA GLY A 187 13.72 -11.87 -0.44
C GLY A 187 12.42 -11.49 0.27
N THR A 188 11.39 -11.11 -0.46
CA THR A 188 10.13 -10.64 0.14
C THR A 188 9.10 -11.75 0.34
N ALA A 189 9.17 -12.82 -0.45
CA ALA A 189 8.27 -13.98 -0.35
C ALA A 189 8.38 -14.73 0.99
N GLU A 190 9.53 -14.62 1.67
CA GLU A 190 9.77 -15.25 2.97
C GLU A 190 9.28 -14.41 4.15
N LEU A 191 8.94 -13.13 3.93
CA LEU A 191 8.42 -12.28 5.00
C LEU A 191 6.99 -12.70 5.35
N PRO A 192 6.69 -12.97 6.63
CA PRO A 192 5.32 -13.26 7.05
C PRO A 192 4.46 -12.01 6.85
N ALA A 193 3.24 -12.18 6.34
CA ALA A 193 2.25 -11.10 6.30
C ALA A 193 1.25 -11.26 7.44
N ASP A 194 0.90 -10.17 8.09
CA ASP A 194 -0.12 -10.13 9.15
C ASP A 194 -1.52 -10.26 8.59
N VAL A 195 -1.73 -9.74 7.38
CA VAL A 195 -2.95 -9.92 6.60
C VAL A 195 -2.58 -10.33 5.19
N THR A 196 -3.11 -11.47 4.75
CA THR A 196 -2.88 -12.02 3.41
C THR A 196 -4.20 -12.17 2.67
N LEU A 197 -4.31 -11.63 1.47
CA LEU A 197 -5.38 -11.95 0.54
C LEU A 197 -5.09 -13.34 -0.04
N THR A 198 -5.94 -14.33 0.27
CA THR A 198 -5.68 -15.75 -0.06
C THR A 198 -6.55 -16.27 -1.19
N ALA A 199 -7.71 -15.67 -1.43
CA ALA A 199 -8.57 -16.05 -2.55
C ALA A 199 -9.39 -14.87 -3.03
N VAL A 200 -9.62 -14.83 -4.33
CA VAL A 200 -10.52 -13.90 -5.01
C VAL A 200 -11.51 -14.69 -5.86
N GLY A 201 -12.78 -14.33 -5.81
CA GLY A 201 -13.84 -14.96 -6.56
C GLY A 201 -14.84 -13.92 -7.04
N ASP A 202 -15.93 -14.38 -7.64
CA ASP A 202 -17.03 -13.53 -8.06
C ASP A 202 -17.68 -12.89 -6.82
N HIS A 203 -17.44 -11.57 -6.64
CA HIS A 203 -17.87 -10.77 -5.48
C HIS A 203 -17.46 -11.31 -4.11
N LYS A 204 -16.39 -12.14 -4.04
CA LYS A 204 -15.90 -12.73 -2.78
C LYS A 204 -14.39 -12.57 -2.66
N ALA A 205 -13.94 -12.36 -1.44
CA ALA A 205 -12.52 -12.38 -1.09
C ALA A 205 -12.32 -13.16 0.21
N THR A 206 -11.20 -13.83 0.31
CA THR A 206 -10.78 -14.48 1.55
C THR A 206 -9.47 -13.85 2.03
N PHE A 207 -9.46 -13.44 3.29
CA PHE A 207 -8.28 -12.91 3.95
C PHE A 207 -7.85 -13.85 5.06
N GLN A 208 -6.55 -14.03 5.21
CA GLN A 208 -5.97 -14.72 6.35
C GLN A 208 -5.37 -13.72 7.31
N MET A 209 -5.76 -13.80 8.60
CA MET A 209 -5.26 -13.00 9.70
C MET A 209 -5.18 -13.87 10.95
N ASP A 210 -4.14 -13.74 11.76
CA ASP A 210 -3.97 -14.48 13.02
C ASP A 210 -4.12 -15.99 12.87
N GLY A 211 -3.72 -16.54 11.72
CA GLY A 211 -3.86 -17.98 11.41
C GLY A 211 -5.28 -18.41 11.05
N GLN A 212 -6.24 -17.49 10.93
CA GLN A 212 -7.63 -17.78 10.58
C GLN A 212 -8.00 -17.18 9.22
N GLY A 213 -8.84 -17.88 8.45
CA GLY A 213 -9.38 -17.42 7.19
C GLY A 213 -10.73 -16.73 7.37
N TYR A 214 -10.88 -15.55 6.78
CA TYR A 214 -12.11 -14.75 6.77
C TYR A 214 -12.59 -14.55 5.34
N ALA A 215 -13.71 -15.16 5.00
CA ALA A 215 -14.37 -14.93 3.72
C ALA A 215 -15.39 -13.80 3.86
N THR A 216 -15.44 -12.91 2.89
CA THR A 216 -16.38 -11.78 2.86
C THR A 216 -16.90 -11.55 1.45
N ASP A 217 -18.14 -11.09 1.36
CA ASP A 217 -18.68 -10.55 0.12
C ASP A 217 -18.10 -9.15 -0.11
N VAL A 218 -17.63 -8.88 -1.32
CA VAL A 218 -17.02 -7.61 -1.67
C VAL A 218 -17.88 -6.91 -2.69
N LYS A 219 -18.35 -5.71 -2.35
CA LYS A 219 -19.15 -4.85 -3.24
C LYS A 219 -18.29 -4.01 -4.18
N LEU A 220 -16.96 -4.16 -4.10
CA LEU A 220 -16.01 -3.35 -4.84
C LEU A 220 -15.65 -4.04 -6.16
N GLU A 221 -15.78 -3.31 -7.25
CA GLU A 221 -15.28 -3.75 -8.55
C GLU A 221 -13.76 -3.57 -8.62
N GLY A 222 -13.09 -4.55 -9.24
CA GLY A 222 -11.66 -4.52 -9.50
C GLY A 222 -10.81 -5.25 -8.45
N VAL A 223 -9.94 -6.12 -8.95
CA VAL A 223 -9.05 -7.00 -8.16
C VAL A 223 -8.12 -6.19 -7.24
N TYR A 224 -7.63 -5.04 -7.70
CA TYR A 224 -6.77 -4.16 -6.89
C TYR A 224 -7.47 -3.63 -5.63
N ASN A 225 -8.80 -3.46 -5.66
CA ASN A 225 -9.55 -3.03 -4.48
C ASN A 225 -9.58 -4.09 -3.39
N LEU A 226 -9.50 -5.38 -3.75
CA LEU A 226 -9.38 -6.47 -2.77
C LEU A 226 -8.02 -6.44 -2.07
N TYR A 227 -6.97 -6.10 -2.80
CA TYR A 227 -5.66 -5.94 -2.21
C TYR A 227 -5.57 -4.69 -1.31
N ASN A 228 -6.20 -3.60 -1.72
CA ASN A 228 -6.36 -2.40 -0.87
C ASN A 228 -7.14 -2.72 0.43
N ALA A 229 -8.12 -3.65 0.36
CA ALA A 229 -8.82 -4.10 1.55
C ALA A 229 -7.92 -4.88 2.52
N ALA A 230 -6.98 -5.71 2.02
CA ALA A 230 -5.97 -6.36 2.86
C ALA A 230 -5.10 -5.32 3.59
N ALA A 231 -4.70 -4.26 2.89
CA ALA A 231 -3.95 -3.15 3.46
C ALA A 231 -4.74 -2.43 4.57
N ALA A 232 -6.03 -2.14 4.32
CA ALA A 232 -6.91 -1.50 5.29
C ALA A 232 -7.11 -2.36 6.54
N LEU A 233 -7.35 -3.67 6.37
CA LEU A 233 -7.46 -4.62 7.47
C LEU A 233 -6.18 -4.67 8.32
N ALA A 234 -5.01 -4.63 7.72
CA ALA A 234 -3.73 -4.64 8.45
C ALA A 234 -3.52 -3.38 9.31
N VAL A 235 -4.17 -2.26 8.98
CA VAL A 235 -4.17 -1.04 9.80
C VAL A 235 -5.12 -1.15 10.98
N VAL A 236 -6.34 -1.64 10.73
CA VAL A 236 -7.44 -1.63 11.71
C VAL A 236 -7.28 -2.73 12.75
N ARG A 237 -6.63 -3.84 12.37
CA ARG A 237 -6.26 -4.92 13.30
C ARG A 237 -5.34 -4.36 14.42
#